data_0ebc2a270495931b64d0e11fa858ca31
#
_entry.id   0ebc2a270495931b64d0e11fa858ca31
#
_cell.length_a   1.000
_cell.length_b   1.000
_cell.length_c   1.000
_cell.angle_alpha   90.00
_cell.angle_beta   90.00
_cell.angle_gamma   90.00
#
_symmetry.space_group_name_H-M   'P 1'
#
loop_
_entity.id
_entity.type
_entity.pdbx_description
1 polymer ?
#
loop_
_entity_poly.entity_id
_entity_poly.type
_entity_poly.pdbx_seq_one_letter_code
_entity_poly.pdbx_strand_id
1 'polypeptide(L)'
;MNFKKYIPFIAVLLLFNCSKDDNSGSVTPPPHVATGEIDFIKTYGGSKNESARSVINTTDGGYAILGYTQSMDGDIIDKQNISYDYWILKFNATGQLQWNKTYGGTDDDRGNEIIQTQDGGYAILGHSFSNDEDVSTNEGAQDYWIAKLDASGNIIWQKSFGFSGSDTGTALTQSSDGGYLITGVLDVTASDGEGNTKNNATFHAGGDYWAIKLNASGELQWSKYFGGNFTDTPEGVVETEDNGFIIAGRSDSQDTDITGNKGTYDFWVIKISSTGALVWEKSFGGSEIDEARGIAKSGDGNYLIAGDTRSTDTDVSNNNGAADLWLIKISPVGELLWEKTIGGTSFDVARSISRTQDNGFLLSGSSRSDDGDVTTNQGQNDAWALKVSSTGELEWQTTIGGTEIDFAYGITELNDKSIVLVGETSSNNGDITENKGFTDLLLVKIK
;
A
#
# COMPACT_ATOMS: atom_id res chain seq x y z
N MET A 1 98.16 -26.47 -13.14
CA MET A 1 97.92 -25.46 -14.13
C MET A 1 96.43 -25.49 -14.53
N ASN A 2 95.66 -24.60 -13.93
CA ASN A 2 94.17 -24.61 -14.11
C ASN A 2 93.80 -23.45 -15.01
N PHE A 3 93.24 -23.76 -16.16
CA PHE A 3 92.60 -22.78 -17.05
C PHE A 3 91.09 -22.63 -16.71
N LYS A 4 90.68 -21.45 -16.23
CA LYS A 4 89.29 -21.06 -16.11
C LYS A 4 88.79 -20.55 -17.46
N LYS A 5 87.74 -21.18 -18.02
CA LYS A 5 87.04 -20.69 -19.19
C LYS A 5 85.91 -19.72 -18.73
N TYR A 6 85.99 -18.51 -19.26
CA TYR A 6 84.90 -17.49 -19.18
C TYR A 6 83.89 -17.77 -20.26
N ILE A 7 82.58 -17.82 -19.88
CA ILE A 7 81.46 -17.85 -20.80
C ILE A 7 80.78 -16.45 -20.71
N PRO A 8 80.62 -15.74 -21.80
CA PRO A 8 79.88 -14.45 -21.80
C PRO A 8 78.36 -14.67 -21.75
N PHE A 9 77.71 -14.02 -20.82
CA PHE A 9 76.26 -13.92 -20.73
C PHE A 9 75.76 -12.92 -21.76
N ILE A 10 74.96 -13.36 -22.74
CA ILE A 10 74.23 -12.50 -23.68
C ILE A 10 72.88 -12.18 -23.04
N ALA A 11 72.69 -10.94 -22.62
CA ALA A 11 71.41 -10.44 -22.15
C ALA A 11 70.49 -10.12 -23.38
N VAL A 12 69.43 -10.89 -23.56
CA VAL A 12 68.41 -10.60 -24.56
C VAL A 12 67.41 -9.66 -23.87
N LEU A 13 67.37 -8.39 -24.32
CA LEU A 13 66.31 -7.44 -23.94
C LEU A 13 65.05 -7.78 -24.73
N LEU A 14 64.06 -8.33 -24.08
CA LEU A 14 62.67 -8.42 -24.58
C LEU A 14 61.98 -7.08 -24.32
N LEU A 15 61.79 -6.29 -25.37
CA LEU A 15 60.89 -5.14 -25.36
C LEU A 15 59.46 -5.62 -25.39
N PHE A 16 58.74 -5.55 -24.27
CA PHE A 16 57.30 -5.69 -24.25
C PHE A 16 56.69 -4.36 -24.73
N ASN A 17 56.08 -4.40 -25.88
CA ASN A 17 55.25 -3.32 -26.40
C ASN A 17 53.86 -3.42 -25.68
N CYS A 18 53.61 -2.57 -24.67
CA CYS A 18 52.29 -2.39 -24.14
C CYS A 18 51.45 -1.60 -25.13
N SER A 19 50.59 -2.27 -25.88
CA SER A 19 49.44 -1.62 -26.50
C SER A 19 48.44 -1.31 -25.40
N LYS A 20 48.14 -0.05 -25.16
CA LYS A 20 46.97 0.39 -24.41
C LYS A 20 45.75 0.07 -25.26
N ASP A 21 45.08 -1.00 -24.95
CA ASP A 21 43.67 -1.17 -25.31
C ASP A 21 42.82 -0.34 -24.30
N ASP A 22 42.47 0.88 -24.75
CA ASP A 22 41.45 1.68 -24.10
C ASP A 22 40.06 1.03 -24.34
N ASN A 23 39.82 -0.10 -23.74
CA ASN A 23 38.49 -0.67 -23.63
C ASN A 23 37.91 -0.24 -22.27
N SER A 24 37.45 1.02 -22.19
CA SER A 24 36.57 1.46 -21.12
C SER A 24 35.18 0.84 -21.33
N GLY A 25 35.11 -0.46 -21.18
CA GLY A 25 33.84 -1.11 -20.90
C GLY A 25 33.30 -0.50 -19.61
N SER A 26 32.21 0.24 -19.69
CA SER A 26 31.44 0.64 -18.52
C SER A 26 31.03 -0.64 -17.81
N VAL A 27 31.73 -0.96 -16.74
CA VAL A 27 31.27 -1.99 -15.79
C VAL A 27 30.01 -1.37 -15.16
N THR A 28 28.84 -1.72 -15.69
CA THR A 28 27.59 -1.47 -14.96
C THR A 28 27.76 -2.20 -13.63
N PRO A 29 27.63 -1.50 -12.49
CA PRO A 29 27.64 -2.18 -11.20
C PRO A 29 26.55 -3.27 -11.23
N PRO A 30 26.76 -4.40 -10.56
CA PRO A 30 25.75 -5.42 -10.47
C PRO A 30 24.44 -4.79 -9.98
N PRO A 31 23.29 -5.25 -10.45
CA PRO A 31 22.02 -4.69 -10.02
C PRO A 31 21.93 -4.75 -8.50
N HIS A 32 21.61 -3.61 -7.89
CA HIS A 32 21.41 -3.52 -6.44
C HIS A 32 20.22 -4.43 -6.09
N VAL A 33 20.42 -5.41 -5.26
CA VAL A 33 19.35 -6.23 -4.68
C VAL A 33 19.11 -5.68 -3.28
N ALA A 34 17.89 -5.28 -2.98
CA ALA A 34 17.56 -4.81 -1.64
C ALA A 34 17.80 -5.93 -0.62
N THR A 35 18.53 -5.61 0.44
CA THR A 35 18.97 -6.56 1.47
C THR A 35 18.17 -6.48 2.76
N GLY A 36 17.20 -5.55 2.84
CA GLY A 36 16.46 -5.27 4.07
C GLY A 36 17.23 -4.39 5.07
N GLU A 37 18.41 -3.87 4.69
CA GLU A 37 19.20 -2.98 5.55
C GLU A 37 18.61 -1.56 5.55
N ILE A 38 18.41 -0.99 6.74
CA ILE A 38 17.87 0.37 6.90
C ILE A 38 18.95 1.39 6.49
N ASP A 39 18.61 2.29 5.57
CA ASP A 39 19.43 3.42 5.17
C ASP A 39 19.25 4.60 6.11
N PHE A 40 17.98 4.98 6.35
CA PHE A 40 17.61 5.99 7.34
C PHE A 40 16.17 5.81 7.83
N ILE A 41 15.92 6.35 9.03
CA ILE A 41 14.61 6.52 9.62
C ILE A 41 14.41 8.00 9.89
N LYS A 42 13.25 8.54 9.55
CA LYS A 42 12.83 9.92 9.82
C LYS A 42 11.38 9.98 10.23
N THR A 43 11.07 10.97 11.05
CA THR A 43 9.69 11.33 11.39
C THR A 43 9.36 12.71 10.84
N TYR A 44 8.12 12.88 10.43
CA TYR A 44 7.55 14.15 10.01
C TYR A 44 6.28 14.39 10.79
N GLY A 45 6.10 15.62 11.28
CA GLY A 45 4.93 15.96 12.07
C GLY A 45 5.05 17.27 12.81
N GLY A 46 4.10 17.49 13.71
CA GLY A 46 4.05 18.64 14.58
C GLY A 46 3.68 18.25 16.01
N SER A 47 2.94 19.10 16.72
CA SER A 47 2.64 18.87 18.14
C SER A 47 1.44 17.94 18.39
N LYS A 48 0.79 17.40 17.35
CA LYS A 48 -0.42 16.57 17.45
C LYS A 48 -0.21 15.18 16.86
N ASN A 49 -1.17 14.72 16.03
CA ASN A 49 -1.15 13.39 15.41
C ASN A 49 -0.97 13.50 13.91
N GLU A 50 -0.05 12.72 13.38
CA GLU A 50 0.21 12.52 11.97
C GLU A 50 0.30 11.03 11.65
N SER A 51 -0.14 10.66 10.44
CA SER A 51 -0.02 9.31 9.93
C SER A 51 0.21 9.34 8.43
N ALA A 52 1.08 8.47 7.91
CA ALA A 52 1.13 8.15 6.49
C ALA A 52 0.30 6.89 6.22
N ARG A 53 -0.45 6.88 5.11
CA ARG A 53 -1.32 5.76 4.71
C ARG A 53 -0.86 5.09 3.43
N SER A 54 -0.36 5.86 2.48
CA SER A 54 0.04 5.36 1.16
C SER A 54 1.33 6.02 0.69
N VAL A 55 2.15 5.28 -0.04
CA VAL A 55 3.37 5.77 -0.68
C VAL A 55 3.51 5.20 -2.08
N ILE A 56 3.87 6.06 -3.03
CA ILE A 56 4.11 5.68 -4.41
C ILE A 56 5.49 6.18 -4.88
N ASN A 57 6.14 5.39 -5.73
CA ASN A 57 7.22 5.89 -6.56
C ASN A 57 6.67 6.83 -7.63
N THR A 58 7.44 7.84 -8.04
CA THR A 58 7.04 8.81 -9.04
C THR A 58 7.95 8.76 -10.27
N THR A 59 7.41 9.14 -11.41
CA THR A 59 8.11 9.05 -12.71
C THR A 59 9.39 9.88 -12.81
N ASP A 60 9.56 10.88 -11.92
CA ASP A 60 10.79 11.67 -11.77
C ASP A 60 11.88 10.95 -10.94
N GLY A 61 11.61 9.71 -10.52
CA GLY A 61 12.49 8.88 -9.70
C GLY A 61 12.38 9.14 -8.19
N GLY A 62 11.54 10.07 -7.77
CA GLY A 62 11.24 10.35 -6.38
C GLY A 62 10.06 9.53 -5.86
N TYR A 63 9.41 10.01 -4.81
CA TYR A 63 8.23 9.37 -4.21
C TYR A 63 7.28 10.43 -3.62
N ALA A 64 6.01 10.05 -3.51
CA ALA A 64 4.98 10.84 -2.85
C ALA A 64 4.29 10.01 -1.76
N ILE A 65 4.01 10.65 -0.63
CA ILE A 65 3.37 10.06 0.54
C ILE A 65 2.04 10.78 0.76
N LEU A 66 0.98 10.04 1.00
CA LEU A 66 -0.31 10.57 1.47
C LEU A 66 -0.60 10.01 2.85
N GLY A 67 -1.16 10.86 3.67
CA GLY A 67 -1.76 10.54 4.95
C GLY A 67 -2.62 11.69 5.43
N TYR A 68 -2.56 11.98 6.72
CA TYR A 68 -3.28 13.09 7.33
C TYR A 68 -2.50 13.68 8.50
N THR A 69 -2.83 14.93 8.84
CA THR A 69 -2.23 15.67 9.96
C THR A 69 -3.27 16.44 10.76
N GLN A 70 -3.08 16.49 12.06
CA GLN A 70 -3.85 17.34 12.98
C GLN A 70 -3.08 18.59 13.42
N SER A 71 -1.78 18.65 13.15
CA SER A 71 -0.92 19.75 13.58
C SER A 71 -1.03 20.99 12.70
N MET A 72 -0.70 22.15 13.28
CA MET A 72 -0.57 23.45 12.61
C MET A 72 0.85 24.00 12.76
N ASP A 73 1.80 23.16 13.16
CA ASP A 73 3.18 23.53 13.47
C ASP A 73 4.16 22.42 13.00
N GLY A 74 5.43 22.57 13.35
CA GLY A 74 6.45 21.59 12.95
C GLY A 74 6.71 21.60 11.45
N ASP A 75 6.50 20.46 10.80
CA ASP A 75 6.68 20.29 9.37
C ASP A 75 5.44 20.73 8.55
N ILE A 76 4.32 21.02 9.22
CA ILE A 76 3.08 21.48 8.59
C ILE A 76 3.09 23.00 8.46
N ILE A 77 2.94 23.55 7.25
CA ILE A 77 3.18 24.97 6.96
C ILE A 77 1.96 25.76 6.49
N ASP A 78 0.88 25.07 6.10
CA ASP A 78 -0.26 25.69 5.40
C ASP A 78 -1.62 25.46 6.09
N LYS A 79 -1.67 24.68 7.17
CA LYS A 79 -2.90 24.35 7.90
C LYS A 79 -3.29 25.43 8.91
N GLN A 80 -4.61 25.71 9.07
CA GLN A 80 -5.14 26.80 9.91
C GLN A 80 -6.04 26.33 11.05
N ASN A 81 -6.43 25.06 11.11
CA ASN A 81 -7.33 24.50 12.12
C ASN A 81 -6.74 23.20 12.72
N ILE A 82 -7.35 22.66 13.77
CA ILE A 82 -6.89 21.46 14.49
C ILE A 82 -7.64 20.18 14.11
N SER A 83 -8.53 20.20 13.10
CA SER A 83 -9.10 18.98 12.50
C SER A 83 -8.03 18.19 11.79
N TYR A 84 -8.33 16.96 11.40
CA TYR A 84 -7.44 16.22 10.50
C TYR A 84 -7.66 16.70 9.06
N ASP A 85 -6.58 16.95 8.33
CA ASP A 85 -6.61 17.19 6.88
C ASP A 85 -5.72 16.18 6.17
N TYR A 86 -6.03 15.86 4.91
CA TYR A 86 -5.10 15.13 4.05
C TYR A 86 -3.75 15.84 4.03
N TRP A 87 -2.67 15.10 4.09
CA TRP A 87 -1.33 15.65 4.04
C TRP A 87 -0.48 14.88 3.03
N ILE A 88 0.07 15.62 2.05
CA ILE A 88 0.97 15.06 1.03
C ILE A 88 2.37 15.61 1.23
N LEU A 89 3.36 14.71 1.18
CA LEU A 89 4.77 15.03 1.13
C LEU A 89 5.35 14.48 -0.19
N LYS A 90 5.95 15.34 -1.01
CA LYS A 90 6.64 14.94 -2.24
C LYS A 90 8.14 15.07 -2.08
N PHE A 91 8.84 13.98 -2.39
CA PHE A 91 10.29 13.87 -2.31
C PHE A 91 10.89 13.64 -3.70
N ASN A 92 12.11 14.14 -3.94
CA ASN A 92 12.88 13.81 -5.13
C ASN A 92 13.60 12.46 -4.98
N ALA A 93 14.32 12.04 -6.03
CA ALA A 93 15.06 10.77 -6.07
C ALA A 93 16.15 10.63 -4.98
N THR A 94 16.65 11.75 -4.44
CA THR A 94 17.65 11.76 -3.35
C THR A 94 17.04 11.81 -1.96
N GLY A 95 15.69 11.74 -1.85
CA GLY A 95 14.98 11.79 -0.57
C GLY A 95 14.91 13.18 0.06
N GLN A 96 15.07 14.25 -0.74
CA GLN A 96 14.86 15.62 -0.30
C GLN A 96 13.39 16.02 -0.49
N LEU A 97 12.77 16.56 0.53
CA LEU A 97 11.42 17.11 0.47
C LEU A 97 11.38 18.27 -0.55
N GLN A 98 10.52 18.14 -1.55
CA GLN A 98 10.30 19.16 -2.58
C GLN A 98 9.16 20.11 -2.19
N TRP A 99 8.06 19.54 -1.73
CA TRP A 99 6.91 20.26 -1.20
C TRP A 99 6.08 19.36 -0.28
N ASN A 100 5.32 19.97 0.62
CA ASN A 100 4.20 19.33 1.34
C ASN A 100 3.01 20.26 1.29
N LYS A 101 1.79 19.70 1.36
CA LYS A 101 0.53 20.43 1.32
C LYS A 101 -0.55 19.69 2.07
N THR A 102 -1.42 20.45 2.71
CA THR A 102 -2.66 19.95 3.32
C THR A 102 -3.87 20.26 2.43
N TYR A 103 -4.89 19.41 2.51
CA TYR A 103 -6.14 19.56 1.78
C TYR A 103 -7.29 19.09 2.66
N GLY A 104 -8.36 19.88 2.74
CA GLY A 104 -9.52 19.59 3.56
C GLY A 104 -10.37 20.82 3.78
N GLY A 105 -11.18 20.78 4.84
CA GLY A 105 -11.99 21.90 5.28
C GLY A 105 -11.90 22.12 6.79
N THR A 106 -12.99 22.53 7.41
CA THR A 106 -12.97 22.86 8.86
C THR A 106 -13.18 21.65 9.78
N ASP A 107 -13.66 20.52 9.25
CA ASP A 107 -13.86 19.25 9.96
C ASP A 107 -12.77 18.21 9.60
N ASP A 108 -12.91 16.98 10.08
CA ASP A 108 -11.91 15.93 9.88
C ASP A 108 -11.92 15.40 8.44
N ASP A 109 -10.76 15.39 7.80
CA ASP A 109 -10.53 14.87 6.44
C ASP A 109 -9.31 13.94 6.47
N ARG A 110 -9.44 12.67 6.05
CA ARG A 110 -8.36 11.68 6.15
C ARG A 110 -8.11 10.97 4.84
N GLY A 111 -6.88 11.17 4.31
CA GLY A 111 -6.39 10.52 3.09
C GLY A 111 -5.96 9.09 3.34
N ASN A 112 -6.39 8.17 2.45
CA ASN A 112 -6.09 6.75 2.52
C ASN A 112 -5.19 6.28 1.37
N GLU A 113 -5.44 6.71 0.13
CA GLU A 113 -4.72 6.23 -1.05
C GLU A 113 -4.30 7.36 -1.99
N ILE A 114 -3.07 7.27 -2.51
CA ILE A 114 -2.53 8.14 -3.56
C ILE A 114 -2.04 7.32 -4.74
N ILE A 115 -2.31 7.79 -5.96
CA ILE A 115 -1.69 7.28 -7.17
C ILE A 115 -1.07 8.42 -7.98
N GLN A 116 -0.02 8.14 -8.75
CA GLN A 116 0.42 9.05 -9.80
C GLN A 116 -0.40 8.79 -11.05
N THR A 117 -0.97 9.83 -11.62
CA THR A 117 -1.80 9.74 -12.83
C THR A 117 -0.96 9.82 -14.10
N GLN A 118 -1.50 9.32 -15.23
CA GLN A 118 -0.81 9.24 -16.52
C GLN A 118 -0.31 10.60 -17.04
N ASP A 119 -0.92 11.70 -16.61
CA ASP A 119 -0.50 13.08 -16.94
C ASP A 119 0.63 13.62 -16.04
N GLY A 120 1.14 12.80 -15.11
CA GLY A 120 2.20 13.15 -14.18
C GLY A 120 1.75 13.88 -12.91
N GLY A 121 0.46 14.15 -12.76
CA GLY A 121 -0.14 14.65 -11.52
C GLY A 121 -0.48 13.52 -10.55
N TYR A 122 -1.41 13.77 -9.62
CA TYR A 122 -1.80 12.80 -8.60
C TYR A 122 -3.33 12.71 -8.51
N ALA A 123 -3.84 11.55 -8.09
CA ALA A 123 -5.19 11.42 -7.56
C ALA A 123 -5.08 10.89 -6.13
N ILE A 124 -5.86 11.47 -5.22
CA ILE A 124 -5.91 11.13 -3.80
C ILE A 124 -7.33 10.81 -3.39
N LEU A 125 -7.48 9.82 -2.55
CA LEU A 125 -8.76 9.32 -2.06
C LEU A 125 -8.73 9.11 -0.55
N GLY A 126 -9.86 9.29 0.08
CA GLY A 126 -10.15 8.97 1.47
C GLY A 126 -11.57 9.36 1.80
N HIS A 127 -11.77 9.99 2.95
CA HIS A 127 -13.07 10.48 3.39
C HIS A 127 -12.98 11.87 3.99
N SER A 128 -14.10 12.57 4.00
CA SER A 128 -14.23 13.93 4.51
C SER A 128 -15.52 14.10 5.30
N PHE A 129 -15.44 14.84 6.41
CA PHE A 129 -16.58 15.36 7.16
C PHE A 129 -16.90 16.82 6.79
N SER A 130 -16.01 17.45 6.03
CA SER A 130 -16.10 18.87 5.67
C SER A 130 -17.08 19.12 4.52
N ASN A 131 -17.61 20.35 4.47
CA ASN A 131 -18.39 20.85 3.34
C ASN A 131 -18.02 22.31 2.99
N ASP A 132 -16.77 22.68 3.21
CA ASP A 132 -16.23 24.00 2.97
C ASP A 132 -14.75 23.92 2.49
N GLU A 133 -14.14 25.05 2.23
CA GLU A 133 -12.76 25.18 1.75
C GLU A 133 -12.48 24.33 0.50
N ASP A 134 -11.65 23.29 0.59
CA ASP A 134 -11.33 22.41 -0.54
C ASP A 134 -12.43 21.38 -0.83
N VAL A 135 -13.34 21.13 0.12
CA VAL A 135 -14.42 20.15 0.02
C VAL A 135 -15.73 20.83 -0.29
N SER A 136 -16.25 20.69 -1.50
CA SER A 136 -17.43 21.46 -1.95
C SER A 136 -18.78 20.93 -1.47
N THR A 137 -18.85 19.65 -1.12
CA THR A 137 -20.10 18.98 -0.69
C THR A 137 -19.82 17.80 0.22
N ASN A 138 -20.75 17.58 1.17
CA ASN A 138 -20.86 16.37 1.98
C ASN A 138 -22.36 16.11 2.20
N GLU A 139 -22.83 14.91 1.93
CA GLU A 139 -24.25 14.55 1.99
C GLU A 139 -24.64 13.87 3.32
N GLY A 140 -23.63 13.36 4.08
CA GLY A 140 -23.86 12.59 5.29
C GLY A 140 -23.02 13.02 6.48
N ALA A 141 -22.60 12.04 7.26
CA ALA A 141 -21.64 12.25 8.33
C ALA A 141 -20.22 12.36 7.76
N GLN A 142 -19.83 11.37 6.93
CA GLN A 142 -18.59 11.42 6.16
C GLN A 142 -18.82 10.79 4.79
N ASP A 143 -18.22 11.37 3.77
CA ASP A 143 -18.32 10.92 2.38
C ASP A 143 -16.95 10.57 1.81
N TYR A 144 -16.88 9.73 0.75
CA TYR A 144 -15.69 9.61 -0.06
C TYR A 144 -15.30 10.99 -0.57
N TRP A 145 -14.04 11.34 -0.43
CA TRP A 145 -13.50 12.53 -1.06
C TRP A 145 -12.30 12.16 -1.93
N ILE A 146 -12.44 12.47 -3.23
CA ILE A 146 -11.37 12.30 -4.23
C ILE A 146 -10.97 13.66 -4.77
N ALA A 147 -9.65 13.91 -4.85
CA ALA A 147 -9.12 15.08 -5.52
C ALA A 147 -8.08 14.69 -6.58
N LYS A 148 -8.15 15.32 -7.75
CA LYS A 148 -7.14 15.26 -8.81
C LYS A 148 -6.26 16.48 -8.71
N LEU A 149 -4.95 16.26 -8.64
CA LEU A 149 -3.94 17.29 -8.49
C LEU A 149 -3.04 17.34 -9.72
N ASP A 150 -2.48 18.52 -10.01
CA ASP A 150 -1.36 18.66 -10.93
C ASP A 150 -0.03 18.12 -10.32
N ALA A 151 1.06 18.12 -11.08
CA ALA A 151 2.36 17.65 -10.60
C ALA A 151 2.96 18.52 -9.48
N SER A 152 2.44 19.74 -9.28
CA SER A 152 2.84 20.68 -8.21
C SER A 152 1.93 20.60 -6.99
N GLY A 153 0.95 19.67 -6.98
CA GLY A 153 -0.01 19.50 -5.89
C GLY A 153 -1.12 20.54 -5.88
N ASN A 154 -1.48 21.20 -6.97
CA ASN A 154 -2.64 22.07 -7.00
C ASN A 154 -3.88 21.28 -7.43
N ILE A 155 -5.02 21.50 -6.77
CA ILE A 155 -6.28 20.83 -7.13
C ILE A 155 -6.71 21.26 -8.53
N ILE A 156 -6.93 20.28 -9.41
CA ILE A 156 -7.52 20.46 -10.74
C ILE A 156 -9.04 20.29 -10.64
N TRP A 157 -9.49 19.27 -9.97
CA TRP A 157 -10.89 19.01 -9.61
C TRP A 157 -10.96 18.14 -8.34
N GLN A 158 -12.09 18.21 -7.66
CA GLN A 158 -12.40 17.36 -6.53
C GLN A 158 -13.88 16.95 -6.57
N LYS A 159 -14.24 15.84 -5.91
CA LYS A 159 -15.58 15.29 -5.82
C LYS A 159 -15.79 14.58 -4.51
N SER A 160 -16.98 14.74 -3.93
CA SER A 160 -17.48 13.90 -2.85
C SER A 160 -18.53 12.92 -3.37
N PHE A 161 -18.55 11.73 -2.80
CA PHE A 161 -19.54 10.70 -3.08
C PHE A 161 -19.98 10.05 -1.78
N GLY A 162 -21.27 10.10 -1.50
CA GLY A 162 -21.86 9.53 -0.31
C GLY A 162 -23.36 9.81 -0.25
N PHE A 163 -23.96 9.38 0.84
CA PHE A 163 -25.35 9.56 1.20
C PHE A 163 -25.47 9.89 2.69
N SER A 164 -26.70 9.76 3.27
CA SER A 164 -26.90 9.99 4.69
C SER A 164 -26.28 8.89 5.55
N GLY A 165 -25.03 8.91 5.82
CA GLY A 165 -24.34 7.86 6.58
C GLY A 165 -22.87 8.15 6.70
N SER A 166 -22.08 7.10 6.88
CA SER A 166 -20.62 7.18 6.90
C SER A 166 -20.07 6.35 5.75
N ASP A 167 -19.61 7.03 4.73
CA ASP A 167 -19.09 6.43 3.51
C ASP A 167 -17.59 6.69 3.42
N THR A 168 -16.76 5.63 3.31
CA THR A 168 -15.31 5.73 3.43
C THR A 168 -14.60 5.18 2.20
N GLY A 169 -13.90 6.04 1.43
CA GLY A 169 -13.05 5.61 0.32
C GLY A 169 -11.77 4.95 0.83
N THR A 170 -11.47 3.73 0.35
CA THR A 170 -10.30 2.95 0.80
C THR A 170 -9.26 2.76 -0.28
N ALA A 171 -9.66 2.47 -1.52
CA ALA A 171 -8.71 2.16 -2.59
C ALA A 171 -9.07 2.83 -3.93
N LEU A 172 -8.04 3.11 -4.72
CA LEU A 172 -8.12 3.90 -5.95
C LEU A 172 -7.20 3.30 -7.02
N THR A 173 -7.71 3.20 -8.26
CA THR A 173 -6.86 2.91 -9.43
C THR A 173 -7.24 3.79 -10.60
N GLN A 174 -6.26 4.22 -11.41
CA GLN A 174 -6.54 4.84 -12.69
C GLN A 174 -6.72 3.75 -13.74
N SER A 175 -7.86 3.74 -14.41
CA SER A 175 -8.16 2.78 -15.47
C SER A 175 -7.49 3.15 -16.80
N SER A 176 -7.32 2.15 -17.67
CA SER A 176 -6.66 2.28 -18.97
C SER A 176 -7.34 3.28 -19.92
N ASP A 177 -8.62 3.59 -19.70
CA ASP A 177 -9.37 4.62 -20.39
C ASP A 177 -9.08 6.06 -19.92
N GLY A 178 -8.17 6.22 -18.95
CA GLY A 178 -7.79 7.48 -18.33
C GLY A 178 -8.72 7.93 -17.20
N GLY A 179 -9.81 7.21 -16.95
CA GLY A 179 -10.71 7.44 -15.82
C GLY A 179 -10.22 6.81 -14.53
N TYR A 180 -11.11 6.69 -13.54
CA TYR A 180 -10.76 6.16 -12.22
C TYR A 180 -11.80 5.15 -11.76
N LEU A 181 -11.37 4.08 -11.09
CA LEU A 181 -12.23 3.32 -10.20
C LEU A 181 -11.81 3.64 -8.77
N ILE A 182 -12.78 4.10 -7.97
CA ILE A 182 -12.62 4.27 -6.52
C ILE A 182 -13.52 3.26 -5.83
N THR A 183 -13.08 2.75 -4.71
CA THR A 183 -13.82 1.76 -3.91
C THR A 183 -13.64 2.03 -2.42
N GLY A 184 -14.58 1.55 -1.64
CA GLY A 184 -14.62 1.71 -0.20
C GLY A 184 -15.95 1.21 0.36
N VAL A 185 -16.29 1.62 1.56
CA VAL A 185 -17.51 1.20 2.26
C VAL A 185 -18.62 2.22 2.02
N LEU A 186 -19.78 1.74 1.58
CA LEU A 186 -21.06 2.48 1.59
C LEU A 186 -21.88 2.03 2.80
N ASP A 187 -22.36 2.94 3.62
CA ASP A 187 -23.42 2.64 4.59
C ASP A 187 -24.76 2.44 3.89
N VAL A 188 -25.00 1.22 3.42
CA VAL A 188 -26.22 0.89 2.64
C VAL A 188 -27.49 1.09 3.47
N THR A 189 -27.43 0.87 4.78
CA THR A 189 -28.56 1.04 5.68
C THR A 189 -28.98 2.52 5.75
N ALA A 190 -28.02 3.42 5.90
CA ALA A 190 -28.29 4.87 5.95
C ALA A 190 -28.63 5.46 4.57
N SER A 191 -28.15 4.85 3.48
CA SER A 191 -28.44 5.30 2.10
C SER A 191 -29.81 4.89 1.58
N ASP A 192 -30.63 4.12 2.33
CA ASP A 192 -31.90 3.52 1.84
C ASP A 192 -31.69 2.67 0.56
N GLY A 193 -30.49 2.09 0.38
CA GLY A 193 -30.13 1.32 -0.81
C GLY A 193 -29.81 2.14 -2.05
N GLU A 194 -29.63 3.46 -1.94
CA GLU A 194 -29.03 4.27 -2.99
C GLU A 194 -27.56 3.90 -3.21
N GLY A 195 -26.95 4.37 -4.28
CA GLY A 195 -25.56 4.02 -4.63
C GLY A 195 -25.43 2.87 -5.63
N ASN A 196 -26.54 2.21 -5.96
CA ASN A 196 -26.58 1.17 -6.99
C ASN A 196 -27.43 1.61 -8.18
N THR A 197 -26.88 1.65 -9.38
CA THR A 197 -27.63 1.95 -10.61
C THR A 197 -28.55 0.80 -11.06
N LYS A 198 -28.70 -0.26 -10.25
CA LYS A 198 -29.66 -1.36 -10.47
C LYS A 198 -30.92 -1.16 -9.63
N ASN A 199 -32.08 -1.24 -10.27
CA ASN A 199 -33.41 -1.09 -9.65
C ASN A 199 -33.91 -2.35 -8.90
N ASN A 200 -33.04 -3.15 -8.27
CA ASN A 200 -33.48 -4.31 -7.49
C ASN A 200 -32.81 -4.28 -6.13
N ALA A 201 -33.53 -3.82 -5.14
CA ALA A 201 -33.21 -3.99 -3.74
C ALA A 201 -33.29 -5.48 -3.37
N THR A 202 -32.22 -6.21 -3.51
CA THR A 202 -31.91 -7.33 -2.63
C THR A 202 -31.50 -6.72 -1.30
N PHE A 203 -31.91 -7.33 -0.20
CA PHE A 203 -31.60 -6.82 1.12
C PHE A 203 -30.08 -6.82 1.33
N HIS A 204 -29.50 -5.63 1.35
CA HIS A 204 -28.18 -5.33 1.84
C HIS A 204 -28.35 -4.52 3.12
N ALA A 205 -27.44 -4.68 4.07
CA ALA A 205 -27.43 -3.91 5.30
C ALA A 205 -25.97 -3.78 5.80
N GLY A 206 -25.75 -2.85 6.71
CA GLY A 206 -24.38 -2.58 7.18
C GLY A 206 -23.58 -1.79 6.16
N GLY A 207 -22.29 -2.08 6.06
CA GLY A 207 -21.40 -1.47 5.11
C GLY A 207 -21.06 -2.44 3.97
N ASP A 208 -21.23 -2.03 2.72
CA ASP A 208 -20.95 -2.84 1.53
C ASP A 208 -19.76 -2.28 0.74
N TYR A 209 -19.11 -3.13 -0.08
CA TYR A 209 -18.18 -2.68 -1.11
C TYR A 209 -18.90 -1.73 -2.06
N TRP A 210 -18.49 -0.49 -2.11
CA TRP A 210 -19.00 0.47 -3.08
C TRP A 210 -17.94 0.80 -4.13
N ALA A 211 -18.24 0.48 -5.38
CA ALA A 211 -17.39 0.75 -6.53
C ALA A 211 -17.99 1.89 -7.36
N ILE A 212 -17.21 2.93 -7.59
CA ILE A 212 -17.61 4.12 -8.35
C ILE A 212 -16.63 4.31 -9.51
N LYS A 213 -17.13 4.26 -10.74
CA LYS A 213 -16.33 4.52 -11.95
C LYS A 213 -16.53 5.96 -12.40
N LEU A 214 -15.40 6.66 -12.54
CA LEU A 214 -15.34 8.04 -13.02
C LEU A 214 -14.63 8.08 -14.38
N ASN A 215 -14.98 9.09 -15.20
CA ASN A 215 -14.18 9.44 -16.37
C ASN A 215 -12.93 10.27 -15.95
N ALA A 216 -12.08 10.63 -16.91
CA ALA A 216 -10.86 11.40 -16.65
C ALA A 216 -11.13 12.81 -16.05
N SER A 217 -12.33 13.36 -16.22
CA SER A 217 -12.74 14.67 -15.66
C SER A 217 -13.39 14.53 -14.27
N GLY A 218 -13.44 13.32 -13.69
CA GLY A 218 -14.08 13.06 -12.41
C GLY A 218 -15.61 12.96 -12.45
N GLU A 219 -16.22 12.83 -13.66
CA GLU A 219 -17.65 12.67 -13.79
C GLU A 219 -18.07 11.22 -13.61
N LEU A 220 -19.13 10.98 -12.85
CA LEU A 220 -19.68 9.66 -12.57
C LEU A 220 -20.14 8.96 -13.86
N GLN A 221 -19.62 7.77 -14.12
CA GLN A 221 -20.08 6.90 -15.20
C GLN A 221 -21.07 5.84 -14.69
N TRP A 222 -20.73 5.19 -13.60
CA TRP A 222 -21.60 4.25 -12.89
C TRP A 222 -21.12 4.08 -11.43
N SER A 223 -22.06 3.66 -10.56
CA SER A 223 -21.74 3.17 -9.21
C SER A 223 -22.49 1.88 -8.94
N LYS A 224 -21.88 1.01 -8.12
CA LYS A 224 -22.41 -0.30 -7.72
C LYS A 224 -21.92 -0.64 -6.33
N TYR A 225 -22.79 -1.20 -5.50
CA TYR A 225 -22.36 -1.83 -4.26
C TYR A 225 -22.53 -3.37 -4.35
N PHE A 226 -21.73 -4.07 -3.58
CA PHE A 226 -21.66 -5.53 -3.48
C PHE A 226 -21.46 -5.91 -2.03
N GLY A 227 -22.20 -6.91 -1.54
CA GLY A 227 -22.11 -7.32 -0.15
C GLY A 227 -23.27 -8.18 0.28
N GLY A 228 -23.54 -8.20 1.58
CA GLY A 228 -24.61 -8.97 2.19
C GLY A 228 -25.36 -8.23 3.27
N ASN A 229 -25.71 -8.94 4.34
CA ASN A 229 -26.47 -8.37 5.45
C ASN A 229 -25.61 -7.83 6.60
N PHE A 230 -24.28 -7.95 6.51
CA PHE A 230 -23.33 -7.50 7.53
C PHE A 230 -22.32 -6.54 6.92
N THR A 231 -21.10 -6.48 7.51
CA THR A 231 -20.11 -5.51 7.08
C THR A 231 -19.13 -6.12 6.08
N ASP A 232 -19.06 -5.52 4.91
CA ASP A 232 -18.17 -5.89 3.83
C ASP A 232 -17.25 -4.70 3.52
N THR A 233 -15.93 -4.87 3.67
CA THR A 233 -14.97 -3.76 3.58
C THR A 233 -13.94 -4.05 2.49
N PRO A 234 -13.90 -3.29 1.36
CA PRO A 234 -12.87 -3.39 0.37
C PRO A 234 -11.60 -2.66 0.83
N GLU A 235 -10.45 -3.22 0.52
CA GLU A 235 -9.14 -2.67 0.94
C GLU A 235 -8.18 -2.45 -0.22
N GLY A 236 -8.43 -3.08 -1.38
CA GLY A 236 -7.57 -2.92 -2.54
C GLY A 236 -8.28 -3.20 -3.85
N VAL A 237 -7.81 -2.53 -4.91
CA VAL A 237 -8.38 -2.68 -6.26
C VAL A 237 -7.29 -2.66 -7.34
N VAL A 238 -7.44 -3.52 -8.34
CA VAL A 238 -6.59 -3.54 -9.54
C VAL A 238 -7.44 -3.69 -10.80
N GLU A 239 -7.07 -2.96 -11.87
CA GLU A 239 -7.66 -3.17 -13.19
C GLU A 239 -7.13 -4.47 -13.79
N THR A 240 -7.98 -5.27 -14.45
CA THR A 240 -7.61 -6.52 -15.11
C THR A 240 -7.30 -6.31 -16.60
N GLU A 241 -6.69 -7.31 -17.26
CA GLU A 241 -6.33 -7.20 -18.70
C GLU A 241 -7.54 -7.05 -19.63
N ASP A 242 -8.72 -7.47 -19.20
CA ASP A 242 -10.00 -7.31 -19.92
C ASP A 242 -10.73 -6.00 -19.59
N ASN A 243 -10.02 -5.02 -18.98
CA ASN A 243 -10.53 -3.72 -18.52
C ASN A 243 -11.64 -3.83 -17.47
N GLY A 244 -11.79 -4.98 -16.83
CA GLY A 244 -12.55 -5.16 -15.61
C GLY A 244 -11.70 -4.83 -14.38
N PHE A 245 -12.18 -5.19 -13.19
CA PHE A 245 -11.47 -4.92 -11.95
C PHE A 245 -11.60 -6.10 -10.99
N ILE A 246 -10.55 -6.34 -10.20
CA ILE A 246 -10.62 -7.20 -9.02
C ILE A 246 -10.52 -6.30 -7.79
N ILE A 247 -11.47 -6.48 -6.88
CA ILE A 247 -11.54 -5.79 -5.59
C ILE A 247 -11.37 -6.86 -4.52
N ALA A 248 -10.49 -6.63 -3.56
CA ALA A 248 -10.21 -7.53 -2.45
C ALA A 248 -10.38 -6.80 -1.11
N GLY A 249 -10.84 -7.50 -0.12
CA GLY A 249 -11.03 -7.03 1.24
C GLY A 249 -11.59 -8.14 2.11
N ARG A 250 -12.46 -7.81 3.06
CA ARG A 250 -13.04 -8.77 4.01
C ARG A 250 -14.55 -8.71 4.02
N SER A 251 -15.18 -9.81 4.44
CA SER A 251 -16.63 -9.93 4.62
C SER A 251 -16.96 -10.84 5.80
N ASP A 252 -17.95 -10.45 6.58
CA ASP A 252 -18.61 -11.32 7.59
C ASP A 252 -20.01 -11.76 7.15
N SER A 253 -20.42 -11.43 5.91
CA SER A 253 -21.69 -11.84 5.34
C SER A 253 -21.65 -13.26 4.77
N GLN A 254 -22.83 -13.92 4.74
CA GLN A 254 -23.00 -15.28 4.20
C GLN A 254 -24.18 -15.37 3.23
N ASP A 255 -24.62 -14.27 2.68
CA ASP A 255 -25.81 -14.18 1.85
C ASP A 255 -25.66 -13.11 0.74
N THR A 256 -26.69 -12.95 -0.06
CA THR A 256 -26.84 -11.98 -1.15
C THR A 256 -25.78 -12.18 -2.24
N ASP A 257 -24.69 -11.40 -2.26
CA ASP A 257 -23.61 -11.54 -3.24
C ASP A 257 -22.49 -12.47 -2.73
N ILE A 258 -22.50 -12.88 -1.46
CA ILE A 258 -21.45 -13.70 -0.85
C ILE A 258 -21.87 -15.14 -0.71
N THR A 259 -21.06 -16.04 -1.28
CA THR A 259 -21.22 -17.48 -1.10
C THR A 259 -19.90 -18.08 -0.63
N GLY A 260 -19.92 -18.84 0.46
CA GLY A 260 -18.74 -19.59 0.88
C GLY A 260 -17.85 -18.92 1.92
N ASN A 261 -18.32 -17.89 2.62
CA ASN A 261 -17.70 -17.43 3.85
C ASN A 261 -17.67 -18.60 4.86
N LYS A 262 -16.54 -18.85 5.49
CA LYS A 262 -16.26 -20.05 6.31
C LYS A 262 -16.13 -19.74 7.78
N GLY A 263 -15.74 -18.49 8.09
CA GLY A 263 -15.46 -18.02 9.44
C GLY A 263 -16.31 -16.84 9.87
N THR A 264 -15.71 -16.01 10.71
CA THR A 264 -16.29 -14.71 11.13
C THR A 264 -16.07 -13.68 10.04
N TYR A 265 -14.81 -13.49 9.63
CA TYR A 265 -14.41 -12.71 8.47
C TYR A 265 -13.56 -13.59 7.57
N ASP A 266 -13.83 -13.54 6.26
CA ASP A 266 -12.96 -14.15 5.25
C ASP A 266 -12.43 -13.07 4.29
N PHE A 267 -11.29 -13.33 3.63
CA PHE A 267 -10.91 -12.59 2.44
C PHE A 267 -12.04 -12.71 1.41
N TRP A 268 -12.69 -11.62 1.12
CA TRP A 268 -13.69 -11.60 0.06
C TRP A 268 -13.15 -10.87 -1.16
N VAL A 269 -13.21 -11.55 -2.30
CA VAL A 269 -12.64 -11.08 -3.57
C VAL A 269 -13.69 -11.16 -4.64
N ILE A 270 -13.92 -10.03 -5.32
CA ILE A 270 -14.85 -9.95 -6.44
C ILE A 270 -14.13 -9.52 -7.70
N LYS A 271 -14.55 -10.08 -8.85
CA LYS A 271 -14.24 -9.54 -10.16
C LYS A 271 -15.49 -8.90 -10.75
N ILE A 272 -15.35 -7.66 -11.20
CA ILE A 272 -16.37 -6.94 -11.92
C ILE A 272 -15.89 -6.60 -13.34
N SER A 273 -16.85 -6.49 -14.28
CA SER A 273 -16.56 -6.04 -15.64
C SER A 273 -16.27 -4.53 -15.69
N SER A 274 -15.82 -4.01 -16.83
CA SER A 274 -15.66 -2.57 -17.08
C SER A 274 -16.95 -1.75 -16.89
N THR A 275 -18.11 -2.40 -16.93
CA THR A 275 -19.43 -1.78 -16.72
C THR A 275 -20.01 -2.03 -15.33
N GLY A 276 -19.20 -2.57 -14.40
CA GLY A 276 -19.58 -2.85 -13.02
C GLY A 276 -20.50 -4.06 -12.83
N ALA A 277 -20.59 -4.99 -13.79
CA ALA A 277 -21.31 -6.24 -13.57
C ALA A 277 -20.43 -7.25 -12.82
N LEU A 278 -20.97 -7.87 -11.77
CA LEU A 278 -20.30 -8.96 -11.05
C LEU A 278 -20.04 -10.12 -12.01
N VAL A 279 -18.77 -10.54 -12.15
CA VAL A 279 -18.34 -11.64 -13.00
C VAL A 279 -18.17 -12.92 -12.18
N TRP A 280 -17.48 -12.82 -11.05
CA TRP A 280 -17.32 -13.87 -10.04
C TRP A 280 -17.03 -13.25 -8.68
N GLU A 281 -17.31 -14.01 -7.64
CA GLU A 281 -16.90 -13.74 -6.26
C GLU A 281 -16.26 -14.99 -5.64
N LYS A 282 -15.40 -14.81 -4.65
CA LYS A 282 -14.72 -15.87 -3.89
C LYS A 282 -14.44 -15.42 -2.47
N SER A 283 -14.66 -16.34 -1.52
CA SER A 283 -14.21 -16.22 -0.15
C SER A 283 -13.06 -17.18 0.12
N PHE A 284 -11.97 -16.67 0.73
CA PHE A 284 -10.81 -17.45 1.14
C PHE A 284 -10.59 -17.23 2.65
N GLY A 285 -10.37 -18.32 3.38
CA GLY A 285 -10.17 -18.29 4.82
C GLY A 285 -10.45 -19.63 5.46
N GLY A 286 -10.57 -19.61 6.79
CA GLY A 286 -10.91 -20.77 7.59
C GLY A 286 -12.04 -20.47 8.57
N SER A 287 -12.03 -21.10 9.74
CA SER A 287 -13.13 -20.99 10.71
C SER A 287 -13.07 -19.74 11.59
N GLU A 288 -11.99 -18.99 11.57
CA GLU A 288 -11.78 -17.82 12.43
C GLU A 288 -11.83 -16.51 11.62
N ILE A 289 -10.99 -15.52 11.94
CA ILE A 289 -10.93 -14.22 11.29
C ILE A 289 -9.78 -14.22 10.27
N ASP A 290 -10.11 -13.89 9.03
CA ASP A 290 -9.16 -13.74 7.93
C ASP A 290 -9.47 -12.43 7.19
N GLU A 291 -8.54 -11.45 7.20
CA GLU A 291 -8.80 -10.10 6.71
C GLU A 291 -7.79 -9.69 5.61
N ALA A 292 -8.24 -9.60 4.35
CA ALA A 292 -7.42 -9.04 3.26
C ALA A 292 -7.23 -7.53 3.43
N ARG A 293 -6.01 -7.05 3.14
CA ARG A 293 -5.61 -5.65 3.29
C ARG A 293 -5.06 -5.02 2.01
N GLY A 294 -4.73 -5.83 1.01
CA GLY A 294 -4.21 -5.30 -0.24
C GLY A 294 -4.11 -6.35 -1.33
N ILE A 295 -4.06 -5.89 -2.58
CA ILE A 295 -3.93 -6.73 -3.77
C ILE A 295 -2.91 -6.14 -4.73
N ALA A 296 -2.10 -6.99 -5.36
CA ALA A 296 -1.14 -6.60 -6.38
C ALA A 296 -1.19 -7.55 -7.59
N LYS A 297 -0.92 -7.00 -8.80
CA LYS A 297 -0.77 -7.80 -10.01
C LYS A 297 0.56 -8.52 -10.00
N SER A 298 0.57 -9.81 -10.31
CA SER A 298 1.78 -10.59 -10.54
C SER A 298 2.27 -10.47 -12.00
N GLY A 299 3.57 -10.70 -12.23
CA GLY A 299 4.16 -10.65 -13.56
C GLY A 299 3.71 -11.75 -14.52
N ASP A 300 3.06 -12.78 -14.03
CA ASP A 300 2.56 -13.92 -14.76
C ASP A 300 1.05 -13.85 -15.06
N GLY A 301 0.43 -12.68 -14.86
CA GLY A 301 -1.00 -12.45 -15.09
C GLY A 301 -1.92 -12.89 -13.97
N ASN A 302 -1.38 -13.37 -12.84
CA ASN A 302 -2.11 -13.69 -11.62
C ASN A 302 -2.13 -12.51 -10.64
N TYR A 303 -2.73 -12.71 -9.46
CA TYR A 303 -2.88 -11.69 -8.43
C TYR A 303 -2.42 -12.24 -7.08
N LEU A 304 -1.75 -11.39 -6.28
CA LEU A 304 -1.45 -11.67 -4.90
C LEU A 304 -2.30 -10.78 -4.01
N ILE A 305 -2.86 -11.39 -2.95
CA ILE A 305 -3.65 -10.70 -1.92
C ILE A 305 -2.96 -10.96 -0.59
N ALA A 306 -2.75 -9.92 0.18
CA ALA A 306 -2.10 -9.97 1.48
C ALA A 306 -3.02 -9.42 2.57
N GLY A 307 -2.88 -9.98 3.76
CA GLY A 307 -3.60 -9.58 4.95
C GLY A 307 -3.13 -10.38 6.15
N ASP A 308 -4.06 -10.76 7.01
CA ASP A 308 -3.79 -11.59 8.18
C ASP A 308 -4.82 -12.72 8.34
N THR A 309 -4.41 -13.79 8.98
CA THR A 309 -5.25 -14.95 9.30
C THR A 309 -5.11 -15.34 10.78
N ARG A 310 -6.22 -15.76 11.38
CA ARG A 310 -6.27 -16.44 12.70
C ARG A 310 -6.66 -17.90 12.57
N SER A 311 -6.97 -18.33 11.37
CA SER A 311 -7.42 -19.69 11.08
C SER A 311 -6.25 -20.68 10.97
N THR A 312 -6.57 -21.97 11.16
CA THR A 312 -5.64 -23.10 11.00
C THR A 312 -6.27 -24.24 10.20
N ASP A 313 -7.31 -23.94 9.44
CA ASP A 313 -8.08 -24.95 8.70
C ASP A 313 -8.56 -24.41 7.35
N THR A 314 -9.20 -25.25 6.59
CA THR A 314 -9.83 -24.98 5.28
C THR A 314 -8.82 -24.51 4.23
N ASP A 315 -8.72 -23.21 3.94
CA ASP A 315 -7.76 -22.67 2.96
C ASP A 315 -6.44 -22.28 3.63
N VAL A 316 -6.38 -22.23 4.95
CA VAL A 316 -5.19 -21.86 5.73
C VAL A 316 -4.50 -23.12 6.24
N SER A 317 -3.32 -23.42 5.71
CA SER A 317 -2.59 -24.65 6.07
C SER A 317 -1.88 -24.58 7.41
N ASN A 318 -1.52 -23.37 7.87
CA ASN A 318 -0.81 -23.14 9.13
C ASN A 318 -1.02 -21.71 9.62
N ASN A 319 -0.96 -21.53 10.95
CA ASN A 319 -0.86 -20.25 11.65
C ASN A 319 -0.02 -20.51 12.90
N ASN A 320 1.05 -19.77 13.10
CA ASN A 320 2.00 -19.97 14.18
C ASN A 320 1.62 -19.25 15.46
N GLY A 321 0.76 -18.23 15.37
CA GLY A 321 0.48 -17.31 16.46
C GLY A 321 -0.99 -17.00 16.69
N ALA A 322 -1.20 -15.83 17.23
CA ALA A 322 -2.54 -15.28 17.43
C ALA A 322 -3.15 -14.77 16.12
N ALA A 323 -2.30 -14.22 15.24
CA ALA A 323 -2.59 -13.90 13.84
C ALA A 323 -1.27 -13.82 13.07
N ASP A 324 -1.21 -14.44 11.91
CA ASP A 324 -0.05 -14.35 11.01
C ASP A 324 -0.41 -13.59 9.73
N LEU A 325 0.57 -12.90 9.14
CA LEU A 325 0.46 -12.43 7.77
C LEU A 325 0.07 -13.59 6.87
N TRP A 326 -1.00 -13.41 6.10
CA TRP A 326 -1.48 -14.39 5.14
C TRP A 326 -1.41 -13.85 3.71
N LEU A 327 -0.76 -14.60 2.85
CA LEU A 327 -0.53 -14.27 1.45
C LEU A 327 -1.14 -15.36 0.58
N ILE A 328 -2.06 -14.99 -0.30
CA ILE A 328 -2.64 -15.89 -1.29
C ILE A 328 -2.34 -15.44 -2.70
N LYS A 329 -2.14 -16.40 -3.60
CA LYS A 329 -2.08 -16.16 -5.04
C LYS A 329 -3.28 -16.77 -5.72
N ILE A 330 -3.98 -15.96 -6.50
CA ILE A 330 -5.17 -16.38 -7.26
C ILE A 330 -4.98 -16.18 -8.77
N SER A 331 -5.66 -17.03 -9.55
CA SER A 331 -5.74 -16.91 -11.00
C SER A 331 -6.71 -15.80 -11.42
N PRO A 332 -6.72 -15.34 -12.70
CA PRO A 332 -7.71 -14.37 -13.21
C PRO A 332 -9.17 -14.82 -13.11
N VAL A 333 -9.41 -16.09 -12.86
CA VAL A 333 -10.76 -16.67 -12.68
C VAL A 333 -11.08 -16.97 -11.20
N GLY A 334 -10.23 -16.51 -10.28
CA GLY A 334 -10.45 -16.64 -8.84
C GLY A 334 -10.10 -18.01 -8.27
N GLU A 335 -9.26 -18.82 -8.92
CA GLU A 335 -8.78 -20.09 -8.36
C GLU A 335 -7.59 -19.82 -7.43
N LEU A 336 -7.60 -20.38 -6.22
CA LEU A 336 -6.46 -20.37 -5.30
C LEU A 336 -5.33 -21.22 -5.85
N LEU A 337 -4.18 -20.60 -6.14
CA LEU A 337 -3.02 -21.29 -6.70
C LEU A 337 -2.05 -21.76 -5.61
N TRP A 338 -1.83 -20.94 -4.59
CA TRP A 338 -1.07 -21.24 -3.39
C TRP A 338 -1.39 -20.23 -2.29
N GLU A 339 -1.08 -20.58 -1.06
CA GLU A 339 -1.13 -19.70 0.10
C GLU A 339 0.14 -19.85 0.95
N LYS A 340 0.45 -18.84 1.76
CA LYS A 340 1.58 -18.79 2.69
C LYS A 340 1.22 -17.97 3.92
N THR A 341 1.62 -18.45 5.08
CA THR A 341 1.63 -17.67 6.33
C THR A 341 3.07 -17.30 6.68
N ILE A 342 3.27 -16.11 7.22
CA ILE A 342 4.56 -15.59 7.68
C ILE A 342 4.32 -14.89 9.01
N GLY A 343 5.01 -15.30 10.07
CA GLY A 343 4.84 -14.72 11.39
C GLY A 343 5.53 -15.52 12.50
N GLY A 344 5.23 -15.14 13.72
CA GLY A 344 5.69 -15.79 14.94
C GLY A 344 4.55 -16.15 15.87
N THR A 345 4.78 -16.15 17.19
CA THR A 345 3.75 -16.62 18.13
C THR A 345 2.72 -15.56 18.53
N SER A 346 2.82 -14.32 18.07
CA SER A 346 1.93 -13.22 18.46
C SER A 346 1.06 -12.73 17.28
N PHE A 347 0.93 -11.41 17.11
CA PHE A 347 0.14 -10.80 16.03
C PHE A 347 1.06 -10.21 14.97
N ASP A 348 0.98 -10.72 13.76
CA ASP A 348 1.80 -10.35 12.61
C ASP A 348 0.90 -10.08 11.41
N VAL A 349 0.74 -8.81 11.04
CA VAL A 349 -0.32 -8.35 10.13
C VAL A 349 0.29 -7.63 8.94
N ALA A 350 -0.09 -8.00 7.72
CA ALA A 350 0.18 -7.16 6.54
C ALA A 350 -0.92 -6.09 6.39
N ARG A 351 -0.51 -4.90 5.89
CA ARG A 351 -1.41 -3.78 5.59
C ARG A 351 -1.32 -3.31 4.14
N SER A 352 -0.22 -3.60 3.46
CA SER A 352 -0.03 -3.22 2.07
C SER A 352 0.86 -4.23 1.35
N ILE A 353 0.68 -4.33 0.04
CA ILE A 353 1.48 -5.15 -0.86
C ILE A 353 1.83 -4.36 -2.12
N SER A 354 3.10 -4.40 -2.54
CA SER A 354 3.60 -3.76 -3.74
C SER A 354 4.50 -4.71 -4.52
N ARG A 355 4.31 -4.78 -5.86
CA ARG A 355 5.17 -5.60 -6.73
C ARG A 355 6.51 -4.92 -6.96
N THR A 356 7.59 -5.72 -6.97
CA THR A 356 8.95 -5.27 -7.27
C THR A 356 9.35 -5.50 -8.73
N GLN A 357 10.41 -4.84 -9.19
CA GLN A 357 10.93 -4.94 -10.55
C GLN A 357 11.46 -6.34 -10.89
N ASP A 358 11.85 -7.13 -9.90
CA ASP A 358 12.30 -8.53 -10.05
C ASP A 358 11.15 -9.55 -10.03
N ASN A 359 9.91 -9.08 -10.02
CA ASN A 359 8.67 -9.85 -9.89
C ASN A 359 8.41 -10.48 -8.51
N GLY A 360 9.16 -10.10 -7.48
CA GLY A 360 8.82 -10.36 -6.10
C GLY A 360 7.78 -9.34 -5.59
N PHE A 361 7.57 -9.33 -4.27
CA PHE A 361 6.63 -8.43 -3.61
C PHE A 361 7.19 -7.91 -2.31
N LEU A 362 6.92 -6.64 -2.04
CA LEU A 362 7.11 -6.00 -0.75
C LEU A 362 5.80 -6.00 0.00
N LEU A 363 5.87 -6.24 1.28
CA LEU A 363 4.72 -6.13 2.19
C LEU A 363 5.11 -5.20 3.35
N SER A 364 4.14 -4.45 3.84
CA SER A 364 4.27 -3.63 5.03
C SER A 364 3.15 -3.92 6.01
N GLY A 365 3.42 -3.74 7.29
CA GLY A 365 2.45 -3.98 8.34
C GLY A 365 3.01 -3.74 9.73
N SER A 366 2.65 -4.60 10.66
CA SER A 366 3.17 -4.56 12.02
C SER A 366 3.31 -5.95 12.61
N SER A 367 4.29 -6.11 13.49
CA SER A 367 4.54 -7.35 14.22
C SER A 367 4.61 -7.09 15.72
N ARG A 368 4.16 -8.11 16.50
CA ARG A 368 4.36 -8.23 17.95
C ARG A 368 5.21 -9.43 18.33
N SER A 369 5.66 -10.20 17.35
CA SER A 369 6.46 -11.39 17.57
C SER A 369 7.95 -11.04 17.69
N ASP A 370 8.68 -11.85 18.43
CA ASP A 370 10.14 -11.86 18.53
C ASP A 370 10.72 -13.26 18.25
N ASP A 371 9.93 -14.09 17.57
CA ASP A 371 10.25 -15.47 17.21
C ASP A 371 9.69 -15.84 15.82
N GLY A 372 9.88 -17.10 15.42
CA GLY A 372 9.41 -17.59 14.13
C GLY A 372 10.12 -16.90 12.97
N ASP A 373 9.35 -16.30 12.07
CA ASP A 373 9.86 -15.53 10.93
C ASP A 373 10.27 -14.10 11.31
N VAL A 374 9.91 -13.64 12.52
CA VAL A 374 10.19 -12.30 13.04
C VAL A 374 11.38 -12.37 14.00
N THR A 375 12.47 -11.67 13.72
CA THR A 375 13.71 -11.82 14.47
C THR A 375 13.85 -10.88 15.66
N THR A 376 13.11 -9.77 15.66
CA THR A 376 13.17 -8.73 16.71
C THR A 376 11.85 -8.00 16.86
N ASN A 377 11.52 -7.63 18.10
CA ASN A 377 10.46 -6.68 18.43
C ASN A 377 10.95 -5.86 19.63
N GLN A 378 10.78 -4.53 19.59
CA GLN A 378 11.31 -3.64 20.61
C GLN A 378 10.21 -3.13 21.56
N GLY A 379 8.93 -3.36 21.25
CA GLY A 379 7.83 -2.82 22.02
C GLY A 379 6.50 -3.53 21.91
N GLN A 380 5.45 -2.73 21.75
CA GLN A 380 4.08 -3.25 21.65
C GLN A 380 3.78 -3.78 20.23
N ASN A 381 3.97 -2.93 19.24
CA ASN A 381 3.94 -3.28 17.81
C ASN A 381 5.09 -2.53 17.14
N ASP A 382 5.90 -3.23 16.39
CA ASP A 382 6.88 -2.61 15.52
C ASP A 382 6.38 -2.59 14.08
N ALA A 383 6.64 -1.50 13.36
CA ALA A 383 6.44 -1.42 11.92
C ALA A 383 7.26 -2.51 11.24
N TRP A 384 6.65 -3.26 10.32
CA TRP A 384 7.24 -4.44 9.72
C TRP A 384 7.31 -4.32 8.22
N ALA A 385 8.50 -4.53 7.66
CA ALA A 385 8.77 -4.60 6.23
C ALA A 385 9.31 -5.97 5.87
N LEU A 386 8.82 -6.55 4.79
CA LEU A 386 9.35 -7.80 4.29
C LEU A 386 9.28 -7.87 2.76
N LYS A 387 10.13 -8.71 2.19
CA LYS A 387 10.13 -9.05 0.77
C LYS A 387 9.94 -10.54 0.60
N VAL A 388 9.04 -10.89 -0.31
CA VAL A 388 8.85 -12.27 -0.74
C VAL A 388 9.13 -12.40 -2.24
N SER A 389 9.57 -13.60 -2.65
CA SER A 389 9.74 -13.95 -4.05
C SER A 389 8.40 -14.03 -4.79
N SER A 390 8.42 -14.20 -6.12
CA SER A 390 7.21 -14.44 -6.94
C SER A 390 6.45 -15.73 -6.58
N THR A 391 7.07 -16.61 -5.78
CA THR A 391 6.47 -17.85 -5.26
C THR A 391 6.08 -17.77 -3.79
N GLY A 392 6.18 -16.58 -3.18
CA GLY A 392 5.79 -16.34 -1.79
C GLY A 392 6.84 -16.75 -0.74
N GLU A 393 8.08 -17.08 -1.16
CA GLU A 393 9.14 -17.41 -0.20
C GLU A 393 9.72 -16.13 0.40
N LEU A 394 9.85 -16.08 1.72
CA LEU A 394 10.45 -14.94 2.43
C LEU A 394 11.93 -14.78 2.04
N GLU A 395 12.29 -13.62 1.51
CA GLU A 395 13.67 -13.29 1.14
C GLU A 395 14.38 -12.51 2.24
N TRP A 396 13.72 -11.55 2.84
CA TRP A 396 14.17 -10.80 4.00
C TRP A 396 13.00 -10.15 4.73
N GLN A 397 13.20 -9.79 5.98
CA GLN A 397 12.29 -8.99 6.79
C GLN A 397 13.06 -8.05 7.73
N THR A 398 12.44 -6.97 8.16
CA THR A 398 12.97 -6.06 9.18
C THR A 398 11.83 -5.41 9.95
N THR A 399 12.01 -5.27 11.25
CA THR A 399 11.13 -4.52 12.15
C THR A 399 11.74 -3.17 12.48
N ILE A 400 10.94 -2.16 12.65
CA ILE A 400 11.35 -0.79 12.94
C ILE A 400 10.43 -0.24 14.03
N GLY A 401 10.98 0.15 15.16
CA GLY A 401 10.16 0.67 16.24
C GLY A 401 10.92 1.05 17.50
N GLY A 402 10.16 1.19 18.54
CA GLY A 402 10.63 1.45 19.90
C GLY A 402 9.69 0.80 20.92
N THR A 403 9.57 1.38 22.11
CA THR A 403 8.78 0.75 23.18
C THR A 403 7.27 0.91 23.05
N GLU A 404 6.81 1.83 22.21
CA GLU A 404 5.40 2.12 22.01
C GLU A 404 4.86 1.44 20.73
N ILE A 405 3.83 2.02 20.13
CA ILE A 405 3.18 1.47 18.93
C ILE A 405 3.77 2.12 17.67
N ASP A 406 4.23 1.28 16.76
CA ASP A 406 4.77 1.67 15.46
C ASP A 406 4.12 0.82 14.37
N PHE A 407 3.51 1.47 13.37
CA PHE A 407 2.82 0.79 12.26
C PHE A 407 3.39 1.22 10.92
N ALA A 408 3.45 0.28 9.97
CA ALA A 408 3.66 0.57 8.55
C ALA A 408 2.36 0.32 7.77
N TYR A 409 2.01 1.28 6.91
CA TYR A 409 0.80 1.22 6.09
C TYR A 409 1.08 1.16 4.60
N GLY A 410 2.23 1.67 4.14
CA GLY A 410 2.58 1.70 2.74
C GLY A 410 4.04 1.34 2.48
N ILE A 411 4.30 0.70 1.35
CA ILE A 411 5.65 0.30 0.93
C ILE A 411 5.76 0.32 -0.60
N THR A 412 6.88 0.82 -1.12
CA THR A 412 7.14 0.83 -2.56
C THR A 412 8.62 0.69 -2.87
N GLU A 413 8.95 0.06 -4.02
CA GLU A 413 10.30 0.03 -4.58
C GLU A 413 10.50 1.25 -5.48
N LEU A 414 11.61 1.96 -5.31
CA LEU A 414 12.01 3.08 -6.17
C LEU A 414 12.76 2.60 -7.42
N ASN A 415 12.99 3.50 -8.37
CA ASN A 415 13.69 3.19 -9.63
C ASN A 415 15.12 2.69 -9.42
N ASP A 416 15.79 3.10 -8.34
CA ASP A 416 17.13 2.66 -7.94
C ASP A 416 17.14 1.36 -7.13
N LYS A 417 15.96 0.74 -6.96
CA LYS A 417 15.66 -0.47 -6.18
C LYS A 417 15.78 -0.30 -4.66
N SER A 418 16.03 0.88 -4.16
CA SER A 418 15.80 1.17 -2.76
C SER A 418 14.29 1.17 -2.46
N ILE A 419 13.95 0.95 -1.21
CA ILE A 419 12.56 0.77 -0.77
C ILE A 419 12.21 1.92 0.17
N VAL A 420 10.99 2.41 0.05
CA VAL A 420 10.41 3.39 0.97
C VAL A 420 9.24 2.73 1.69
N LEU A 421 9.29 2.72 3.01
CA LEU A 421 8.24 2.30 3.93
C LEU A 421 7.71 3.54 4.65
N VAL A 422 6.38 3.60 4.80
CA VAL A 422 5.74 4.71 5.53
C VAL A 422 4.66 4.22 6.49
N GLY A 423 4.44 5.00 7.52
CA GLY A 423 3.45 4.68 8.53
C GLY A 423 3.32 5.74 9.61
N GLU A 424 3.16 5.29 10.84
CA GLU A 424 3.09 6.16 12.02
C GLU A 424 3.89 5.57 13.17
N THR A 425 4.40 6.42 14.05
CA THR A 425 5.13 6.05 15.26
C THR A 425 4.66 6.83 16.46
N SER A 426 4.47 6.14 17.59
CA SER A 426 4.30 6.75 18.92
C SER A 426 5.58 6.68 19.75
N SER A 427 6.62 6.01 19.25
CA SER A 427 7.88 5.81 19.94
C SER A 427 8.80 7.03 19.84
N ASN A 428 9.68 7.19 20.84
CA ASN A 428 10.77 8.17 20.87
C ASN A 428 12.08 7.56 21.35
N ASN A 429 12.25 6.25 21.16
CA ASN A 429 13.42 5.47 21.55
C ASN A 429 13.57 4.27 20.59
N GLY A 430 14.53 3.39 20.83
CA GLY A 430 14.83 2.29 19.93
C GLY A 430 15.38 2.81 18.61
N ASP A 431 14.74 2.48 17.52
CA ASP A 431 15.09 2.97 16.17
C ASP A 431 14.58 4.39 15.92
N ILE A 432 13.61 4.87 16.71
CA ILE A 432 12.95 6.17 16.55
C ILE A 432 13.66 7.19 17.42
N THR A 433 14.35 8.14 16.82
CA THR A 433 15.16 9.12 17.52
C THR A 433 14.41 10.42 17.86
N GLU A 434 13.28 10.66 17.23
CA GLU A 434 12.46 11.87 17.41
C GLU A 434 10.98 11.55 17.20
N ASN A 435 10.12 12.03 18.08
CA ASN A 435 8.67 12.12 17.93
C ASN A 435 8.26 13.50 18.50
N LYS A 436 7.61 14.33 17.69
CA LYS A 436 7.28 15.72 17.98
C LYS A 436 5.92 15.87 18.67
N GLY A 437 5.01 14.93 18.39
CA GLY A 437 3.63 14.95 18.85
C GLY A 437 3.22 13.75 19.69
N PHE A 438 2.01 13.28 19.49
CA PHE A 438 1.52 12.01 20.03
C PHE A 438 1.87 10.85 19.11
N THR A 439 1.61 11.05 17.81
CA THR A 439 2.06 10.17 16.71
C THR A 439 2.62 11.04 15.61
N ASP A 440 3.76 10.64 15.05
CA ASP A 440 4.36 11.28 13.88
C ASP A 440 4.30 10.33 12.67
N LEU A 441 4.26 10.89 11.46
CA LEU A 441 4.49 10.15 10.24
C LEU A 441 5.88 9.50 10.28
N LEU A 442 5.92 8.18 10.10
CA LEU A 442 7.15 7.40 9.99
C LEU A 442 7.56 7.25 8.53
N LEU A 443 8.80 7.58 8.20
CA LEU A 443 9.43 7.37 6.90
C LEU A 443 10.72 6.58 7.07
N VAL A 444 10.79 5.41 6.45
CA VAL A 444 11.98 4.55 6.46
C VAL A 444 12.46 4.31 5.03
N LYS A 445 13.76 4.47 4.79
CA LYS A 445 14.40 4.04 3.56
C LYS A 445 15.22 2.78 3.82
N ILE A 446 15.07 1.78 2.97
CA ILE A 446 15.69 0.45 3.05
C ILE A 446 16.50 0.22 1.76
N LYS A 447 17.71 -0.38 1.92
CA LYS A 447 18.64 -0.75 0.84
C LYS A 447 18.47 -2.19 0.40
#